data_6cc9ad3ada7e84ac699acd0808beb599
#
_entry.id   6cc9ad3ada7e84ac699acd0808beb599
#
_cell.length_a   1.000
_cell.length_b   1.000
_cell.length_c   1.000
_cell.angle_alpha   90.00
_cell.angle_beta   90.00
_cell.angle_gamma   90.00
#
_symmetry.space_group_name_H-M   'P 1'
#
loop_
_entity.id
_entity.type
_entity.pdbx_description
1 polymer ?
#
loop_
_entity_poly.entity_id
_entity_poly.type
_entity_poly.pdbx_seq_one_letter_code
_entity_poly.pdbx_strand_id
1 'polypeptide(L)'
;MPRLSLIVATYNRAEQLLTTLRSVAAQTAPTAEWECVVVDNNSTDDTAARFEEFRTAHPGLPLRRVSETRQGLSWARNRGIAETTGDIVAIIDDDERIVPEFIAAYIAFFDAHPSVASAG
;
A
#
# COMPACT_ATOMS: atom_id res chain seq x y z
N MET A 1 -9.15 -14.08 -1.40
CA MET A 1 -7.90 -13.54 -2.01
C MET A 1 -8.14 -12.10 -2.42
N PRO A 2 -7.24 -11.16 -2.07
CA PRO A 2 -7.39 -9.79 -2.57
C PRO A 2 -7.21 -9.74 -4.09
N ARG A 3 -7.91 -8.82 -4.73
CA ARG A 3 -7.77 -8.56 -6.16
C ARG A 3 -6.70 -7.53 -6.45
N LEU A 4 -6.50 -6.58 -5.53
CA LEU A 4 -5.54 -5.49 -5.71
C LEU A 4 -4.59 -5.45 -4.51
N SER A 5 -3.31 -5.36 -4.81
CA SER A 5 -2.28 -5.11 -3.80
C SER A 5 -1.74 -3.69 -3.99
N LEU A 6 -1.92 -2.85 -2.97
CA LEU A 6 -1.40 -1.50 -2.95
C LEU A 6 -0.06 -1.51 -2.23
N ILE A 7 0.97 -0.98 -2.86
CA ILE A 7 2.32 -0.93 -2.31
C ILE A 7 2.67 0.51 -1.96
N VAL A 8 3.15 0.73 -0.74
CA VAL A 8 3.65 2.03 -0.28
C VAL A 8 5.07 1.82 0.24
N ALA A 9 6.06 2.37 -0.44
CA ALA A 9 7.45 2.36 0.04
C ALA A 9 7.71 3.59 0.89
N THR A 10 8.36 3.43 2.04
CA THR A 10 8.63 4.53 2.95
C THR A 10 10.04 4.42 3.55
N TYR A 11 10.63 5.58 3.87
CA TYR A 11 11.91 5.66 4.56
C TYR A 11 11.94 6.94 5.39
N ASN A 12 11.96 6.81 6.72
CA ASN A 12 12.06 7.93 7.67
C ASN A 12 11.04 9.05 7.40
N ARG A 13 9.78 8.68 7.11
CA ARG A 13 8.70 9.61 6.80
C ARG A 13 7.41 9.23 7.51
N ALA A 14 7.48 9.02 8.82
CA ALA A 14 6.34 8.53 9.59
C ALA A 14 5.09 9.42 9.43
N GLU A 15 5.23 10.74 9.49
CA GLU A 15 4.08 11.65 9.36
C GLU A 15 3.43 11.57 7.99
N GLN A 16 4.24 11.58 6.93
CA GLN A 16 3.74 11.48 5.56
C GLN A 16 3.06 10.14 5.35
N LEU A 17 3.69 9.06 5.83
CA LEU A 17 3.11 7.72 5.74
C LEU A 17 1.73 7.67 6.41
N LEU A 18 1.59 8.21 7.61
CA LEU A 18 0.30 8.19 8.30
C LEU A 18 -0.77 8.97 7.55
N THR A 19 -0.41 10.09 6.94
CA THR A 19 -1.34 10.86 6.10
C THR A 19 -1.81 10.02 4.92
N THR A 20 -0.88 9.34 4.26
CA THR A 20 -1.21 8.42 3.16
C THR A 20 -2.10 7.28 3.64
N LEU A 21 -1.79 6.66 4.78
CA LEU A 21 -2.58 5.56 5.33
C LEU A 21 -3.99 5.99 5.73
N ARG A 22 -4.18 7.24 6.16
CA ARG A 22 -5.53 7.75 6.42
C ARG A 22 -6.37 7.76 5.15
N SER A 23 -5.77 8.12 4.01
CA SER A 23 -6.48 8.05 2.72
C SER A 23 -6.75 6.61 2.29
N VAL A 24 -5.87 5.67 2.65
CA VAL A 24 -6.10 4.24 2.42
C VAL A 24 -7.25 3.75 3.29
N ALA A 25 -7.33 4.20 4.54
CA ALA A 25 -8.41 3.83 5.45
C ALA A 25 -9.78 4.31 4.97
N ALA A 26 -9.82 5.36 4.17
CA ALA A 26 -11.07 5.94 3.66
C ALA A 26 -11.54 5.34 2.34
N GLN A 27 -10.90 4.27 1.85
CA GLN A 27 -11.28 3.66 0.57
C GLN A 27 -12.66 3.01 0.64
N THR A 28 -13.42 3.17 -0.45
CA THR A 28 -14.78 2.64 -0.54
C THR A 28 -14.82 1.18 -0.98
N ALA A 29 -13.75 0.66 -1.59
CA ALA A 29 -13.71 -0.75 -1.99
C ALA A 29 -13.80 -1.67 -0.76
N PRO A 30 -14.51 -2.80 -0.88
CA PRO A 30 -14.58 -3.77 0.22
C PRO A 30 -13.19 -4.26 0.63
N THR A 31 -12.94 -4.33 1.93
CA THR A 31 -11.61 -4.71 2.45
C THR A 31 -11.20 -6.14 2.09
N ALA A 32 -12.16 -6.99 1.69
CA ALA A 32 -11.86 -8.34 1.21
C ALA A 32 -11.21 -8.33 -0.19
N GLU A 33 -11.29 -7.22 -0.93
CA GLU A 33 -10.83 -7.13 -2.31
C GLU A 33 -9.45 -6.52 -2.45
N TRP A 34 -8.84 -6.02 -1.38
CA TRP A 34 -7.53 -5.38 -1.48
C TRP A 34 -6.67 -5.65 -0.26
N GLU A 35 -5.38 -5.44 -0.41
CA GLU A 35 -4.42 -5.40 0.68
C GLU A 35 -3.51 -4.18 0.48
N CYS A 36 -2.90 -3.71 1.56
CA CYS A 36 -1.89 -2.65 1.49
C CYS A 36 -0.61 -3.15 2.14
N VAL A 37 0.46 -3.19 1.36
CA VAL A 37 1.78 -3.59 1.82
C VAL A 37 2.64 -2.35 1.96
N VAL A 38 3.00 -2.00 3.18
CA VAL A 38 3.94 -0.92 3.46
C VAL A 38 5.34 -1.51 3.55
N VAL A 39 6.22 -1.09 2.66
CA VAL A 39 7.62 -1.52 2.66
C VAL A 39 8.43 -0.47 3.38
N ASP A 40 8.90 -0.83 4.56
CA ASP A 40 9.77 0.03 5.38
C ASP A 40 11.21 -0.19 4.92
N ASN A 41 11.76 0.77 4.21
CA ASN A 41 13.09 0.66 3.61
C ASN A 41 14.17 1.08 4.60
N ASN A 42 14.29 0.32 5.69
CA ASN A 42 15.36 0.50 6.66
C ASN A 42 15.25 1.81 7.45
N SER A 43 14.03 2.21 7.83
CA SER A 43 13.82 3.41 8.63
C SER A 43 14.50 3.30 9.99
N THR A 44 15.09 4.41 10.42
CA THR A 44 15.76 4.53 11.72
C THR A 44 14.97 5.37 12.73
N ASP A 45 13.86 5.97 12.28
CA ASP A 45 12.95 6.74 13.12
C ASP A 45 11.87 5.83 13.73
N ASP A 46 10.76 6.40 14.18
CA ASP A 46 9.64 5.66 14.79
C ASP A 46 8.60 5.17 13.79
N THR A 47 8.94 5.07 12.50
CA THR A 47 8.01 4.65 11.44
C THR A 47 7.33 3.32 11.77
N ALA A 48 8.10 2.31 12.19
CA ALA A 48 7.54 0.99 12.49
C ALA A 48 6.54 1.05 13.63
N ALA A 49 6.88 1.76 14.70
CA ALA A 49 6.00 1.90 15.87
C ALA A 49 4.73 2.68 15.52
N ARG A 50 4.86 3.75 14.74
CA ARG A 50 3.72 4.56 14.30
C ARG A 50 2.80 3.76 13.38
N PHE A 51 3.36 2.95 12.50
CA PHE A 51 2.56 2.05 11.65
C PHE A 51 1.76 1.07 12.51
N GLU A 52 2.39 0.44 13.49
CA GLU A 52 1.70 -0.53 14.34
C GLU A 52 0.58 0.11 15.16
N GLU A 53 0.78 1.32 15.65
CA GLU A 53 -0.28 2.08 16.32
C GLU A 53 -1.47 2.30 15.39
N PHE A 54 -1.20 2.70 14.17
CA PHE A 54 -2.25 2.93 13.16
C PHE A 54 -2.99 1.64 12.85
N ARG A 55 -2.26 0.55 12.62
CA ARG A 55 -2.84 -0.75 12.30
C ARG A 55 -3.72 -1.25 13.44
N THR A 56 -3.27 -1.09 14.68
CA THR A 56 -4.04 -1.50 15.86
C THR A 56 -5.31 -0.67 16.00
N ALA A 57 -5.27 0.61 15.67
CA ALA A 57 -6.45 1.48 15.70
C ALA A 57 -7.44 1.18 14.56
N HIS A 58 -7.02 0.46 13.52
CA HIS A 58 -7.84 0.12 12.36
C HIS A 58 -7.80 -1.38 12.08
N PRO A 59 -8.30 -2.23 13.01
CA PRO A 59 -8.10 -3.68 12.91
C PRO A 59 -8.83 -4.33 11.72
N GLY A 60 -9.81 -3.64 11.13
CA GLY A 60 -10.52 -4.14 9.96
C GLY A 60 -9.81 -3.89 8.63
N LEU A 61 -8.71 -3.12 8.62
CA LEU A 61 -8.00 -2.81 7.39
C LEU A 61 -6.94 -3.87 7.09
N PRO A 62 -6.82 -4.29 5.82
CA PRO A 62 -5.85 -5.31 5.42
C PRO A 62 -4.46 -4.70 5.20
N LEU A 63 -3.85 -4.20 6.27
CA LEU A 63 -2.54 -3.56 6.26
C LEU A 63 -1.48 -4.51 6.80
N ARG A 64 -0.31 -4.51 6.15
CA ARG A 64 0.87 -5.17 6.73
C ARG A 64 2.14 -4.43 6.35
N ARG A 65 3.15 -4.55 7.19
CA ARG A 65 4.44 -3.93 6.99
C ARG A 65 5.49 -5.01 6.76
N VAL A 66 6.35 -4.79 5.77
CA VAL A 66 7.54 -5.61 5.55
C VAL A 66 8.77 -4.72 5.55
N SER A 67 9.90 -5.26 5.94
CA SER A 67 11.17 -4.54 5.99
C SER A 67 12.03 -4.91 4.79
N GLU A 68 12.66 -3.92 4.15
CA GLU A 68 13.68 -4.12 3.15
C GLU A 68 14.95 -3.45 3.62
N THR A 69 15.99 -4.23 3.91
CA THR A 69 17.24 -3.72 4.47
C THR A 69 18.17 -3.14 3.41
N ARG A 70 17.98 -3.47 2.15
CA ARG A 70 18.76 -2.88 1.06
C ARG A 70 18.19 -1.50 0.73
N GLN A 71 19.02 -0.48 0.99
CA GLN A 71 18.57 0.90 0.85
C GLN A 71 18.36 1.27 -0.62
N GLY A 72 17.22 1.88 -0.91
CA GLY A 72 16.90 2.39 -2.24
C GLY A 72 15.48 2.05 -2.66
N LEU A 73 14.85 2.98 -3.39
CA LEU A 73 13.46 2.88 -3.79
C LEU A 73 13.20 1.65 -4.68
N SER A 74 14.15 1.31 -5.56
CA SER A 74 14.01 0.12 -6.41
C SER A 74 13.94 -1.17 -5.60
N TRP A 75 14.77 -1.29 -4.57
CA TRP A 75 14.75 -2.45 -3.68
C TRP A 75 13.43 -2.54 -2.92
N ALA A 76 12.94 -1.39 -2.43
CA ALA A 76 11.69 -1.32 -1.69
C ALA A 76 10.51 -1.73 -2.57
N ARG A 77 10.43 -1.21 -3.79
CA ARG A 77 9.37 -1.56 -4.74
C ARG A 77 9.42 -3.03 -5.13
N ASN A 78 10.60 -3.56 -5.39
CA ASN A 78 10.76 -4.98 -5.72
C ASN A 78 10.33 -5.87 -4.55
N ARG A 79 10.66 -5.49 -3.32
CA ARG A 79 10.21 -6.22 -2.13
C ARG A 79 8.69 -6.18 -2.03
N GLY A 80 8.10 -5.02 -2.26
CA GLY A 80 6.65 -4.88 -2.25
C GLY A 80 5.99 -5.79 -3.26
N ILE A 81 6.48 -5.81 -4.49
CA ILE A 81 5.95 -6.67 -5.56
C ILE A 81 6.07 -8.15 -5.16
N ALA A 82 7.20 -8.55 -4.57
CA ALA A 82 7.41 -9.94 -4.15
C ALA A 82 6.44 -10.36 -3.03
N GLU A 83 5.95 -9.41 -2.24
CA GLU A 83 5.04 -9.67 -1.12
C GLU A 83 3.56 -9.61 -1.50
N THR A 84 3.23 -9.25 -2.75
CA THR A 84 1.84 -9.08 -3.15
C THR A 84 1.16 -10.41 -3.42
N THR A 85 -0.15 -10.45 -3.15
CA THR A 85 -0.99 -11.62 -3.42
C THR A 85 -2.13 -11.29 -4.39
N GLY A 86 -2.36 -10.03 -4.69
CA GLY A 86 -3.40 -9.61 -5.64
C GLY A 86 -2.96 -9.74 -7.09
N ASP A 87 -3.94 -9.84 -8.00
CA ASP A 87 -3.69 -9.87 -9.43
C ASP A 87 -3.32 -8.49 -9.99
N ILE A 88 -3.80 -7.43 -9.33
CA ILE A 88 -3.54 -6.04 -9.69
C ILE A 88 -2.58 -5.46 -8.68
N VAL A 89 -1.53 -4.81 -9.16
CA VAL A 89 -0.55 -4.16 -8.28
C VAL A 89 -0.56 -2.66 -8.58
N ALA A 90 -0.78 -1.86 -7.56
CA ALA A 90 -0.69 -0.40 -7.64
C ALA A 90 0.36 0.08 -6.65
N ILE A 91 1.22 0.99 -7.09
CA ILE A 91 2.29 1.54 -6.27
C ILE A 91 2.04 3.03 -6.09
N ILE A 92 2.03 3.48 -4.85
CA ILE A 92 1.92 4.90 -4.53
C ILE A 92 3.09 5.32 -3.63
N ASP A 93 3.38 6.61 -3.62
CA ASP A 93 4.42 7.16 -2.74
C ASP A 93 3.87 7.39 -1.33
N ASP A 94 4.75 7.44 -0.35
CA ASP A 94 4.39 7.61 1.05
C ASP A 94 3.90 9.02 1.41
N ASP A 95 3.92 9.95 0.46
CA ASP A 95 3.39 11.31 0.62
C ASP A 95 2.16 11.56 -0.25
N GLU A 96 1.60 10.54 -0.85
CA GLU A 96 0.41 10.67 -1.68
C GLU A 96 -0.87 10.48 -0.87
N ARG A 97 -1.89 11.23 -1.24
CA ARG A 97 -3.26 11.03 -0.76
C ARG A 97 -4.09 10.51 -1.91
N ILE A 98 -4.74 9.39 -1.72
CA ILE A 98 -5.58 8.80 -2.74
C ILE A 98 -7.05 9.13 -2.47
N VAL A 99 -7.81 9.37 -3.54
CA VAL A 99 -9.24 9.62 -3.41
C VAL A 99 -9.96 8.36 -2.91
N PRO A 100 -11.14 8.50 -2.26
CA PRO A 100 -11.83 7.32 -1.68
C PRO A 100 -12.15 6.24 -2.70
N GLU A 101 -12.32 6.57 -3.97
CA GLU A 101 -12.67 5.64 -5.03
C GLU A 101 -11.46 5.03 -5.75
N PHE A 102 -10.25 5.35 -5.32
CA PHE A 102 -9.02 4.96 -6.04
C PHE A 102 -8.94 3.45 -6.28
N ILE A 103 -9.07 2.65 -5.24
CA ILE A 103 -8.97 1.19 -5.35
C ILE A 103 -10.13 0.63 -6.16
N ALA A 104 -11.35 1.09 -5.89
CA ALA A 104 -12.52 0.64 -6.63
C ALA A 104 -12.40 0.96 -8.11
N ALA A 105 -11.89 2.15 -8.45
CA ALA A 105 -11.69 2.57 -9.84
C ALA A 105 -10.65 1.70 -10.55
N TYR A 106 -9.54 1.37 -9.88
CA TYR A 106 -8.52 0.48 -10.46
C TYR A 106 -9.08 -0.91 -10.73
N ILE A 107 -9.83 -1.48 -9.79
CA ILE A 107 -10.43 -2.79 -9.97
C ILE A 107 -11.41 -2.76 -11.15
N ALA A 108 -12.26 -1.74 -11.21
CA ALA A 108 -13.22 -1.59 -12.30
C ALA A 108 -12.52 -1.42 -13.65
N PHE A 109 -11.43 -0.66 -13.70
CA PHE A 109 -10.65 -0.48 -14.93
C PHE A 109 -10.11 -1.81 -15.44
N PHE A 110 -9.49 -2.60 -14.58
CA PHE A 110 -8.91 -3.88 -14.99
C PHE A 110 -9.99 -4.92 -15.35
N ASP A 111 -11.15 -4.85 -14.70
CA ASP A 111 -12.29 -5.70 -15.08
C ASP A 111 -12.81 -5.37 -16.50
N ALA A 112 -12.81 -4.09 -16.85
CA ALA A 112 -13.24 -3.64 -18.17
C ALA A 112 -12.15 -3.83 -19.25
N HIS A 113 -10.89 -3.97 -18.86
CA HIS A 113 -9.75 -4.06 -19.77
C HIS A 113 -8.83 -5.23 -19.39
N PRO A 114 -9.32 -6.47 -19.48
CA PRO A 114 -8.58 -7.63 -18.95
C PRO A 114 -7.26 -7.91 -19.67
N SER A 115 -7.03 -7.33 -20.85
CA SER A 115 -5.76 -7.49 -21.58
C SER A 115 -4.67 -6.51 -21.14
N VAL A 116 -5.01 -5.51 -20.31
CA VAL A 116 -4.03 -4.53 -19.83
C VAL A 116 -3.26 -5.12 -18.65
N ALA A 117 -1.91 -5.12 -18.74
CA ALA A 117 -1.06 -5.69 -17.69
C ALA A 117 -0.82 -4.73 -16.54
N SER A 118 -0.83 -3.40 -16.79
CA SER A 118 -0.64 -2.41 -15.74
C SER A 118 -1.24 -1.07 -16.15
N ALA A 119 -1.62 -0.26 -15.16
CA ALA A 119 -2.05 1.12 -15.35
C ALA A 119 -1.24 1.99 -14.38
N GLY A 120 -0.61 2.99 -14.93
CA GLY A 120 0.27 3.88 -14.17
C GLY A 120 -0.45 5.02 -13.51
#